data_ae3efc032e386ba05cd65d4b2b847d4e
#
_entry.id   ae3efc032e386ba05cd65d4b2b847d4e
#
_cell.length_a   1.000
_cell.length_b   1.000
_cell.length_c   1.000
_cell.angle_alpha   90.00
_cell.angle_beta   90.00
_cell.angle_gamma   90.00
#
_symmetry.space_group_name_H-M   'P 1'
#
loop_
_entity.id
_entity.type
_entity.pdbx_description
1 polymer ?
#
loop_
_entity_poly.entity_id
_entity_poly.type
_entity_poly.pdbx_seq_one_letter_code
_entity_poly.pdbx_strand_id
1 'polypeptide(L)'
;LSISIIQPSLDPFKKYVDGLHKNIEDVLVDLSRQQSNVDLLIWPESPLPYLHSSNQMANFNSRIDGLPEILSGAWKYQDSSLYNTMTILSTDESYAKRHLVPFGEYVPFENLLRGIIDFFDMPMSSISAGMPNQELLNTNNFKILGMICFDIAFPLSYIHQMREADFIVNISNDTWFGNSYGPYQHLQIVRARALESNKWIARGTSDGISTIVDNKGTIV
;
A
#
# COMPACT_ATOMS: atom_id res chain seq x y z
N LEU A 1 2.05 18.67 10.39
CA LEU A 1 1.66 17.28 10.20
C LEU A 1 2.73 16.38 10.79
N SER A 2 2.36 15.55 11.73
CA SER A 2 3.19 14.49 12.28
C SER A 2 2.74 13.15 11.72
N ILE A 3 3.68 12.40 11.14
CA ILE A 3 3.41 11.09 10.52
C ILE A 3 4.28 10.04 11.19
N SER A 4 3.69 8.87 11.45
CA SER A 4 4.46 7.69 11.82
C SER A 4 4.22 6.56 10.82
N ILE A 5 5.29 5.88 10.45
CA ILE A 5 5.23 4.75 9.51
C ILE A 5 5.40 3.47 10.32
N ILE A 6 4.47 2.54 10.16
CA ILE A 6 4.49 1.25 10.83
C ILE A 6 5.08 0.21 9.88
N GLN A 7 6.24 -0.34 10.24
CA GLN A 7 6.90 -1.42 9.50
C GLN A 7 6.86 -2.72 10.33
N PRO A 8 5.90 -3.60 10.07
CA PRO A 8 5.70 -4.79 10.89
C PRO A 8 6.67 -5.93 10.58
N SER A 9 7.40 -5.87 9.47
CA SER A 9 8.33 -6.91 8.99
C SER A 9 7.72 -8.31 8.98
N LEU A 10 6.51 -8.40 8.45
CA LEU A 10 5.76 -9.65 8.40
C LEU A 10 6.10 -10.45 7.15
N ASP A 11 6.23 -11.78 7.32
CA ASP A 11 6.37 -12.70 6.21
C ASP A 11 5.08 -12.71 5.36
N PRO A 12 5.13 -12.36 4.06
CA PRO A 12 3.95 -12.23 3.22
C PRO A 12 3.21 -13.55 3.01
N PHE A 13 3.89 -14.69 3.15
CA PHE A 13 3.29 -16.01 3.02
C PHE A 13 2.53 -16.42 4.29
N LYS A 14 2.98 -15.97 5.47
CA LYS A 14 2.34 -16.32 6.74
C LYS A 14 1.00 -15.63 6.96
N LYS A 15 0.75 -14.49 6.33
CA LYS A 15 -0.51 -13.76 6.52
C LYS A 15 -1.75 -14.51 6.01
N TYR A 16 -1.57 -15.49 5.12
CA TYR A 16 -2.66 -16.33 4.60
C TYR A 16 -2.78 -17.69 5.31
N VAL A 17 -1.97 -17.93 6.33
CA VAL A 17 -2.03 -19.17 7.11
C VAL A 17 -3.04 -19.03 8.25
N ASP A 18 -4.02 -19.91 8.29
CA ASP A 18 -5.02 -19.96 9.34
C ASP A 18 -4.37 -20.06 10.74
N GLY A 19 -4.90 -19.27 11.67
CA GLY A 19 -4.41 -19.19 13.05
C GLY A 19 -3.28 -18.19 13.29
N LEU A 20 -2.63 -17.63 12.25
CA LEU A 20 -1.60 -16.61 12.41
C LEU A 20 -2.13 -15.17 12.30
N HIS A 21 -3.38 -14.96 11.87
CA HIS A 21 -3.97 -13.65 11.67
C HIS A 21 -3.94 -12.80 12.94
N LYS A 22 -4.25 -13.39 14.10
CA LYS A 22 -4.22 -12.69 15.38
C LYS A 22 -2.84 -12.14 15.72
N ASN A 23 -1.78 -12.88 15.45
CA ASN A 23 -0.41 -12.42 15.70
C ASN A 23 -0.06 -11.20 14.83
N ILE A 24 -0.53 -11.19 13.58
CA ILE A 24 -0.34 -10.07 12.64
C ILE A 24 -1.08 -8.83 13.14
N GLU A 25 -2.35 -9.02 13.54
CA GLU A 25 -3.16 -7.95 14.13
C GLU A 25 -2.50 -7.37 15.39
N ASP A 26 -2.03 -8.24 16.30
CA ASP A 26 -1.39 -7.83 17.55
C ASP A 26 -0.15 -6.98 17.28
N VAL A 27 0.71 -7.38 16.33
CA VAL A 27 1.89 -6.60 15.94
C VAL A 27 1.50 -5.22 15.41
N LEU A 28 0.51 -5.12 14.51
CA LEU A 28 0.05 -3.84 13.96
C LEU A 28 -0.53 -2.93 15.04
N VAL A 29 -1.37 -3.47 15.92
CA VAL A 29 -1.99 -2.71 17.01
C VAL A 29 -0.94 -2.22 18.00
N ASP A 30 -0.01 -3.07 18.42
CA ASP A 30 1.00 -2.75 19.42
C ASP A 30 1.99 -1.69 18.90
N LEU A 31 2.44 -1.81 17.65
CA LEU A 31 3.29 -0.79 17.03
C LEU A 31 2.55 0.55 16.89
N SER A 32 1.27 0.52 16.51
CA SER A 32 0.46 1.73 16.34
C SER A 32 0.20 2.44 17.67
N ARG A 33 -0.06 1.70 18.74
CA ARG A 33 -0.28 2.27 20.09
C ARG A 33 0.94 3.00 20.63
N GLN A 34 2.15 2.58 20.24
CA GLN A 34 3.38 3.28 20.60
C GLN A 34 3.51 4.66 19.93
N GLN A 35 2.70 4.92 18.91
CA GLN A 35 2.72 6.13 18.08
C GLN A 35 1.42 6.93 18.17
N SER A 36 0.79 6.96 19.32
CA SER A 36 -0.54 7.58 19.51
C SER A 36 -0.59 9.11 19.40
N ASN A 37 0.57 9.79 19.38
CA ASN A 37 0.65 11.26 19.36
C ASN A 37 1.02 11.82 17.98
N VAL A 38 0.51 11.22 16.91
CA VAL A 38 0.71 11.70 15.52
C VAL A 38 -0.63 11.99 14.87
N ASP A 39 -0.60 12.75 13.77
CA ASP A 39 -1.81 13.06 13.00
C ASP A 39 -2.22 11.89 12.08
N LEU A 40 -1.23 11.15 11.56
CA LEU A 40 -1.44 10.07 10.60
C LEU A 40 -0.49 8.89 10.84
N LEU A 41 -1.05 7.70 10.89
CA LEU A 41 -0.32 6.44 10.83
C LEU A 41 -0.35 5.89 9.40
N ILE A 42 0.79 5.47 8.88
CA ILE A 42 0.88 4.82 7.58
C ILE A 42 1.26 3.36 7.76
N TRP A 43 0.37 2.49 7.34
CA TRP A 43 0.59 1.05 7.28
C TRP A 43 1.00 0.62 5.87
N PRO A 44 1.72 -0.50 5.72
CA PRO A 44 2.21 -0.96 4.42
C PRO A 44 1.12 -1.49 3.50
N GLU A 45 1.54 -1.97 2.34
CA GLU A 45 0.69 -2.61 1.34
C GLU A 45 0.06 -3.89 1.88
N SER A 46 -1.28 -3.92 1.92
CA SER A 46 -2.11 -5.08 2.32
C SER A 46 -1.56 -5.86 3.53
N PRO A 47 -1.37 -5.22 4.70
CA PRO A 47 -0.79 -5.88 5.85
C PRO A 47 -1.68 -6.99 6.42
N LEU A 48 -3.00 -6.86 6.25
CA LEU A 48 -4.00 -7.84 6.67
C LEU A 48 -4.55 -8.63 5.47
N PRO A 49 -4.89 -9.93 5.65
CA PRO A 49 -5.43 -10.77 4.59
C PRO A 49 -6.94 -10.57 4.36
N TYR A 50 -7.53 -9.58 5.01
CA TYR A 50 -8.98 -9.36 5.01
C TYR A 50 -9.42 -8.47 3.86
N LEU A 51 -10.63 -8.74 3.35
CA LEU A 51 -11.33 -7.76 2.52
C LEU A 51 -11.77 -6.58 3.40
N HIS A 52 -11.67 -5.37 2.88
CA HIS A 52 -12.04 -4.14 3.60
C HIS A 52 -13.48 -4.20 4.14
N SER A 53 -14.42 -4.78 3.38
CA SER A 53 -15.84 -4.92 3.74
C SER A 53 -16.17 -6.19 4.54
N SER A 54 -15.18 -6.96 4.99
CA SER A 54 -15.42 -8.23 5.70
C SER A 54 -15.74 -8.01 7.18
N ASN A 55 -16.45 -8.99 7.76
CA ASN A 55 -16.69 -9.00 9.20
C ASN A 55 -15.39 -9.09 10.01
N GLN A 56 -14.35 -9.76 9.48
CA GLN A 56 -13.04 -9.83 10.10
C GLN A 56 -12.43 -8.43 10.21
N MET A 57 -12.50 -7.64 9.13
CA MET A 57 -12.01 -6.27 9.14
C MET A 57 -12.81 -5.37 10.10
N ALA A 58 -14.14 -5.51 10.13
CA ALA A 58 -14.99 -4.78 11.06
C ALA A 58 -14.65 -5.10 12.53
N ASN A 59 -14.42 -6.37 12.85
CA ASN A 59 -13.98 -6.80 14.19
C ASN A 59 -12.60 -6.26 14.53
N PHE A 60 -11.68 -6.25 13.57
CA PHE A 60 -10.34 -5.70 13.75
C PHE A 60 -10.38 -4.18 13.97
N ASN A 61 -11.21 -3.44 13.26
CA ASN A 61 -11.34 -1.99 13.39
C ASN A 61 -11.69 -1.57 14.82
N SER A 62 -12.49 -2.37 15.56
CA SER A 62 -12.78 -2.10 16.97
C SER A 62 -11.54 -2.14 17.87
N ARG A 63 -10.47 -2.81 17.47
CA ARG A 63 -9.20 -2.90 18.22
C ARG A 63 -8.31 -1.67 18.07
N ILE A 64 -8.53 -0.90 17.00
CA ILE A 64 -7.80 0.31 16.66
C ILE A 64 -8.55 1.59 16.98
N ASP A 65 -9.73 1.48 17.59
CA ASP A 65 -10.49 2.63 18.08
C ASP A 65 -9.64 3.50 19.03
N GLY A 66 -9.71 4.81 18.81
CA GLY A 66 -8.93 5.79 19.58
C GLY A 66 -7.48 5.94 19.14
N LEU A 67 -7.01 5.22 18.12
CA LEU A 67 -5.74 5.50 17.44
C LEU A 67 -5.88 6.71 16.51
N PRO A 68 -4.76 7.36 16.14
CA PRO A 68 -4.74 8.35 15.05
C PRO A 68 -5.32 7.78 13.75
N GLU A 69 -5.64 8.67 12.80
CA GLU A 69 -6.09 8.26 11.47
C GLU A 69 -5.08 7.31 10.82
N ILE A 70 -5.56 6.19 10.25
CA ILE A 70 -4.71 5.16 9.66
C ILE A 70 -4.94 5.09 8.17
N LEU A 71 -3.88 5.31 7.40
CA LEU A 71 -3.82 5.05 5.96
C LEU A 71 -3.14 3.69 5.73
N SER A 72 -3.85 2.75 5.16
CA SER A 72 -3.40 1.36 5.03
C SER A 72 -3.65 0.79 3.64
N GLY A 73 -2.82 -0.15 3.23
CA GLY A 73 -3.17 -1.06 2.14
C GLY A 73 -4.28 -2.02 2.56
N ALA A 74 -5.22 -2.30 1.67
CA ALA A 74 -6.33 -3.22 1.92
C ALA A 74 -6.81 -3.90 0.63
N TRP A 75 -7.42 -5.06 0.76
CA TRP A 75 -8.11 -5.73 -0.34
C TRP A 75 -9.55 -5.25 -0.42
N LYS A 76 -9.99 -4.82 -1.59
CA LYS A 76 -11.37 -4.42 -1.85
C LYS A 76 -11.97 -5.27 -2.97
N TYR A 77 -13.15 -5.84 -2.72
CA TYR A 77 -13.90 -6.55 -3.74
C TYR A 77 -15.08 -5.68 -4.16
N GLN A 78 -15.13 -5.33 -5.43
CA GLN A 78 -16.16 -4.48 -5.99
C GLN A 78 -16.44 -4.89 -7.45
N ASP A 79 -17.71 -4.89 -7.86
CA ASP A 79 -18.14 -5.20 -9.24
C ASP A 79 -17.51 -6.49 -9.80
N SER A 80 -17.50 -7.54 -8.98
CA SER A 80 -16.92 -8.86 -9.29
C SER A 80 -15.41 -8.84 -9.56
N SER A 81 -14.71 -7.82 -9.08
CA SER A 81 -13.27 -7.65 -9.24
C SER A 81 -12.58 -7.41 -7.89
N LEU A 82 -11.38 -7.97 -7.74
CA LEU A 82 -10.51 -7.76 -6.59
C LEU A 82 -9.51 -6.66 -6.89
N TYR A 83 -9.40 -5.69 -5.99
CA TYR A 83 -8.48 -4.57 -6.09
C TYR A 83 -7.50 -4.54 -4.92
N ASN A 84 -6.25 -4.25 -5.22
CA ASN A 84 -5.26 -3.81 -4.22
C ASN A 84 -5.45 -2.31 -4.01
N THR A 85 -5.83 -1.91 -2.81
CA THR A 85 -6.19 -0.51 -2.52
C THR A 85 -5.35 0.07 -1.39
N MET A 86 -5.28 1.40 -1.38
CA MET A 86 -4.86 2.21 -0.24
C MET A 86 -6.10 2.93 0.28
N THR A 87 -6.39 2.82 1.56
CA THR A 87 -7.61 3.35 2.16
C THR A 87 -7.34 3.99 3.52
N ILE A 88 -8.14 4.98 3.87
CA ILE A 88 -8.23 5.50 5.22
C ILE A 88 -9.22 4.59 5.98
N LEU A 89 -8.74 3.88 7.00
CA LEU A 89 -9.52 2.81 7.64
C LEU A 89 -10.81 3.29 8.29
N SER A 90 -10.91 4.56 8.66
CA SER A 90 -12.10 5.19 9.25
C SER A 90 -13.14 5.64 8.23
N THR A 91 -12.84 5.57 6.93
CA THR A 91 -13.72 6.03 5.84
C THR A 91 -13.84 4.97 4.75
N ASP A 92 -14.72 5.22 3.76
CA ASP A 92 -14.82 4.40 2.55
C ASP A 92 -13.90 4.89 1.42
N GLU A 93 -13.14 5.98 1.66
CA GLU A 93 -12.22 6.52 0.66
C GLU A 93 -11.08 5.53 0.36
N SER A 94 -10.89 5.26 -0.91
CA SER A 94 -9.85 4.34 -1.34
C SER A 94 -9.30 4.71 -2.71
N TYR A 95 -8.01 4.50 -2.86
CA TYR A 95 -7.30 4.51 -4.14
C TYR A 95 -6.99 3.05 -4.53
N ALA A 96 -7.34 2.63 -5.73
CA ALA A 96 -7.01 1.31 -6.27
C ALA A 96 -5.75 1.38 -7.14
N LYS A 97 -4.83 0.43 -6.93
CA LYS A 97 -3.56 0.32 -7.66
C LYS A 97 -3.79 0.30 -9.17
N ARG A 98 -3.09 1.17 -9.91
CA ARG A 98 -3.29 1.32 -11.36
C ARG A 98 -2.33 0.48 -12.17
N HIS A 99 -1.07 0.43 -11.77
CA HIS A 99 -0.01 -0.29 -12.49
C HIS A 99 0.30 -1.60 -11.77
N LEU A 100 -0.32 -2.65 -12.27
CA LEU A 100 -0.12 -4.00 -11.74
C LEU A 100 1.22 -4.56 -12.20
N VAL A 101 1.84 -5.37 -11.34
CA VAL A 101 3.08 -6.07 -11.65
C VAL A 101 2.80 -7.26 -12.57
N PRO A 102 3.36 -7.28 -13.80
CA PRO A 102 3.20 -8.44 -14.68
C PRO A 102 3.72 -9.72 -14.02
N PHE A 103 3.02 -10.82 -14.20
CA PHE A 103 3.29 -12.14 -13.63
C PHE A 103 3.22 -12.24 -12.10
N GLY A 104 3.02 -11.14 -11.39
CA GLY A 104 2.81 -11.12 -9.94
C GLY A 104 1.35 -10.86 -9.57
N GLU A 105 0.72 -9.89 -10.22
CA GLU A 105 -0.64 -9.45 -9.92
C GLU A 105 -1.61 -9.70 -11.08
N TYR A 106 -1.10 -9.86 -12.28
CA TYR A 106 -1.86 -10.31 -13.45
C TYR A 106 -0.97 -11.10 -14.42
N VAL A 107 -1.58 -11.96 -15.19
CA VAL A 107 -0.88 -12.74 -16.22
C VAL A 107 -1.11 -12.09 -17.59
N PRO A 108 -0.07 -11.49 -18.22
CA PRO A 108 -0.19 -11.03 -19.58
C PRO A 108 -0.54 -12.18 -20.51
N PHE A 109 -1.49 -11.98 -21.44
CA PHE A 109 -1.97 -13.01 -22.37
C PHE A 109 -2.54 -14.26 -21.67
N GLU A 110 -3.25 -14.07 -20.55
CA GLU A 110 -3.80 -15.14 -19.71
C GLU A 110 -4.48 -16.25 -20.50
N ASN A 111 -5.32 -15.88 -21.49
CA ASN A 111 -6.05 -16.85 -22.34
C ASN A 111 -5.13 -17.76 -23.18
N LEU A 112 -3.87 -17.35 -23.41
CA LEU A 112 -2.89 -18.13 -24.17
C LEU A 112 -1.99 -18.97 -23.24
N LEU A 113 -1.75 -18.50 -22.03
CA LEU A 113 -0.77 -19.08 -21.09
C LEU A 113 -1.42 -19.98 -20.02
N ARG A 114 -2.72 -19.83 -19.78
CA ARG A 114 -3.47 -20.66 -18.83
C ARG A 114 -3.43 -22.13 -19.27
N GLY A 115 -3.00 -23.00 -18.38
CA GLY A 115 -2.86 -24.43 -18.63
C GLY A 115 -1.53 -24.87 -19.24
N ILE A 116 -0.59 -23.95 -19.48
CA ILE A 116 0.76 -24.29 -19.97
C ILE A 116 1.78 -24.33 -18.84
N ILE A 117 1.58 -23.54 -17.78
CA ILE A 117 2.53 -23.43 -16.66
C ILE A 117 1.73 -23.36 -15.34
N ASP A 118 1.87 -24.33 -14.47
CA ASP A 118 1.21 -24.43 -13.16
C ASP A 118 1.47 -23.22 -12.24
N PHE A 119 2.55 -22.47 -12.49
CA PHE A 119 2.89 -21.25 -11.77
C PHE A 119 1.85 -20.13 -11.94
N PHE A 120 1.09 -20.12 -13.03
CA PHE A 120 0.09 -19.08 -13.32
C PHE A 120 -1.30 -19.34 -12.70
N ASP A 121 -1.47 -20.46 -12.03
CA ASP A 121 -2.73 -20.80 -11.34
C ASP A 121 -2.76 -20.30 -9.88
N MET A 122 -1.85 -19.37 -9.51
CA MET A 122 -1.85 -18.79 -8.16
C MET A 122 -3.04 -17.86 -7.93
N PRO A 123 -3.67 -17.90 -6.73
CA PRO A 123 -4.88 -17.13 -6.43
C PRO A 123 -4.75 -15.60 -6.57
N MET A 124 -3.53 -15.07 -6.61
CA MET A 124 -3.23 -13.63 -6.71
C MET A 124 -3.09 -13.13 -8.16
N SER A 125 -3.24 -14.00 -9.17
CA SER A 125 -3.03 -13.65 -10.58
C SER A 125 -4.24 -13.00 -11.26
N SER A 126 -5.26 -12.56 -10.52
CA SER A 126 -6.49 -11.96 -11.09
C SER A 126 -6.91 -10.69 -10.34
N ILE A 127 -5.94 -9.81 -10.04
CA ILE A 127 -6.22 -8.49 -9.49
C ILE A 127 -6.58 -7.56 -10.64
N SER A 128 -7.57 -6.69 -10.41
CA SER A 128 -7.99 -5.68 -11.38
C SER A 128 -7.27 -4.36 -11.15
N ALA A 129 -6.90 -3.69 -12.26
CA ALA A 129 -6.31 -2.36 -12.19
C ALA A 129 -7.38 -1.30 -11.87
N GLY A 130 -7.01 -0.34 -11.04
CA GLY A 130 -7.84 0.81 -10.73
C GLY A 130 -8.03 1.75 -11.93
N MET A 131 -9.09 2.56 -11.87
CA MET A 131 -9.40 3.55 -12.92
C MET A 131 -8.29 4.60 -13.08
N PRO A 132 -8.08 5.15 -14.27
CA PRO A 132 -7.04 6.15 -14.53
C PRO A 132 -7.19 7.44 -13.70
N ASN A 133 -8.43 7.91 -13.54
CA ASN A 133 -8.74 9.18 -12.89
C ASN A 133 -9.43 8.91 -11.55
N GLN A 134 -8.64 8.57 -10.55
CA GLN A 134 -9.11 8.44 -9.19
C GLN A 134 -8.86 9.73 -8.42
N GLU A 135 -9.73 10.02 -7.48
CA GLU A 135 -9.59 11.17 -6.60
C GLU A 135 -8.43 10.98 -5.62
N LEU A 136 -7.95 12.08 -5.06
CA LEU A 136 -7.00 12.05 -3.96
C LEU A 136 -7.68 11.54 -2.70
N LEU A 137 -6.93 10.87 -1.84
CA LEU A 137 -7.40 10.51 -0.52
C LEU A 137 -7.40 11.75 0.37
N ASN A 138 -8.50 11.99 1.08
CA ASN A 138 -8.65 13.17 1.91
C ASN A 138 -8.62 12.78 3.38
N THR A 139 -7.59 13.21 4.07
CA THR A 139 -7.59 13.26 5.54
C THR A 139 -8.30 14.53 5.99
N ASN A 140 -8.51 14.69 7.30
CA ASN A 140 -9.15 15.89 7.84
C ASN A 140 -8.48 17.21 7.39
N ASN A 141 -7.21 17.21 7.00
CA ASN A 141 -6.44 18.42 6.73
C ASN A 141 -5.62 18.36 5.43
N PHE A 142 -5.52 17.22 4.76
CA PHE A 142 -4.58 17.03 3.65
C PHE A 142 -5.17 16.19 2.52
N LYS A 143 -4.77 16.54 1.30
CA LYS A 143 -5.01 15.75 0.09
C LYS A 143 -3.78 14.91 -0.20
N ILE A 144 -3.95 13.60 -0.20
CA ILE A 144 -2.87 12.63 -0.35
C ILE A 144 -2.99 11.94 -1.69
N LEU A 145 -1.90 11.93 -2.47
CA LEU A 145 -1.79 11.03 -3.61
C LEU A 145 -1.28 9.67 -3.13
N GLY A 146 -2.13 8.66 -3.21
CA GLY A 146 -1.75 7.27 -2.98
C GLY A 146 -1.03 6.68 -4.18
N MET A 147 0.09 5.98 -3.93
CA MET A 147 0.80 5.16 -4.91
C MET A 147 1.16 3.82 -4.28
N ILE A 148 0.73 2.73 -4.87
CA ILE A 148 0.98 1.40 -4.32
C ILE A 148 2.11 0.72 -5.09
N CYS A 149 3.20 0.42 -4.38
CA CYS A 149 4.34 -0.36 -4.89
C CYS A 149 4.83 0.15 -6.25
N PHE A 150 4.60 -0.62 -7.30
CA PHE A 150 5.05 -0.36 -8.67
C PHE A 150 4.46 0.92 -9.31
N ASP A 151 3.35 1.46 -8.81
CA ASP A 151 2.77 2.72 -9.29
C ASP A 151 3.79 3.87 -9.33
N ILE A 152 4.71 3.91 -8.36
CA ILE A 152 5.72 4.97 -8.24
C ILE A 152 6.67 5.04 -9.44
N ALA A 153 6.75 3.97 -10.24
CA ALA A 153 7.58 3.92 -11.44
C ALA A 153 6.96 4.67 -12.64
N PHE A 154 5.67 5.05 -12.58
CA PHE A 154 4.90 5.62 -13.68
C PHE A 154 4.44 7.07 -13.45
N PRO A 155 5.35 8.05 -13.35
CA PRO A 155 4.99 9.43 -12.95
C PRO A 155 4.00 10.11 -13.88
N LEU A 156 4.08 9.84 -15.18
CA LEU A 156 3.22 10.49 -16.17
C LEU A 156 1.74 10.15 -15.98
N SER A 157 1.45 8.99 -15.40
CA SER A 157 0.08 8.58 -15.08
C SER A 157 -0.56 9.38 -13.95
N TYR A 158 0.23 10.14 -13.17
CA TYR A 158 -0.20 10.82 -11.95
C TYR A 158 0.07 12.33 -11.97
N ILE A 159 0.46 12.88 -13.11
CA ILE A 159 0.95 14.26 -13.19
C ILE A 159 -0.09 15.30 -12.70
N HIS A 160 -1.38 15.06 -12.93
CA HIS A 160 -2.44 15.94 -12.47
C HIS A 160 -2.63 15.84 -10.96
N GLN A 161 -2.75 14.61 -10.45
CA GLN A 161 -2.91 14.35 -9.02
C GLN A 161 -1.69 14.84 -8.22
N MET A 162 -0.46 14.68 -8.76
CA MET A 162 0.76 15.21 -8.13
C MET A 162 0.72 16.72 -7.90
N ARG A 163 0.07 17.47 -8.80
CA ARG A 163 -0.04 18.95 -8.66
C ARG A 163 -1.01 19.32 -7.55
N GLU A 164 -2.08 18.58 -7.40
CA GLU A 164 -3.18 18.87 -6.48
C GLU A 164 -2.95 18.32 -5.07
N ALA A 165 -2.16 17.26 -4.93
CA ALA A 165 -1.84 16.65 -3.65
C ALA A 165 -0.95 17.54 -2.80
N ASP A 166 -1.12 17.50 -1.48
CA ASP A 166 -0.21 18.15 -0.53
C ASP A 166 1.09 17.35 -0.40
N PHE A 167 1.00 16.03 -0.34
CA PHE A 167 2.12 15.10 -0.36
C PHE A 167 1.72 13.74 -0.95
N ILE A 168 2.69 12.88 -1.13
CA ILE A 168 2.51 11.53 -1.70
C ILE A 168 2.73 10.50 -0.59
N VAL A 169 1.90 9.46 -0.56
CA VAL A 169 2.16 8.25 0.23
C VAL A 169 2.40 7.09 -0.71
N ASN A 170 3.56 6.44 -0.55
CA ASN A 170 3.90 5.23 -1.26
C ASN A 170 3.95 4.06 -0.29
N ILE A 171 3.00 3.13 -0.39
CA ILE A 171 3.04 1.88 0.39
C ILE A 171 3.50 0.73 -0.48
N SER A 172 4.24 -0.20 0.11
CA SER A 172 4.81 -1.33 -0.63
C SER A 172 5.01 -2.56 0.24
N ASN A 173 5.17 -3.70 -0.42
CA ASN A 173 5.66 -4.91 0.19
C ASN A 173 6.92 -5.36 -0.57
N ASP A 174 8.09 -4.95 -0.11
CA ASP A 174 9.37 -5.22 -0.77
C ASP A 174 9.94 -6.60 -0.40
N THR A 175 9.26 -7.40 0.41
CA THR A 175 9.69 -8.75 0.82
C THR A 175 9.94 -9.66 -0.40
N TRP A 176 9.21 -9.44 -1.49
CA TRP A 176 9.37 -10.18 -2.75
C TRP A 176 10.75 -10.05 -3.38
N PHE A 177 11.47 -8.97 -3.08
CA PHE A 177 12.83 -8.76 -3.59
C PHE A 177 13.90 -9.57 -2.83
N GLY A 178 13.57 -10.14 -1.66
CA GLY A 178 14.50 -10.85 -0.81
C GLY A 178 15.77 -10.03 -0.54
N ASN A 179 16.91 -10.70 -0.49
CA ASN A 179 18.22 -10.07 -0.25
C ASN A 179 18.86 -9.47 -1.51
N SER A 180 18.05 -8.92 -2.43
CA SER A 180 18.54 -8.29 -3.66
C SER A 180 18.70 -6.77 -3.51
N TYR A 181 19.19 -6.12 -4.58
CA TYR A 181 19.22 -4.65 -4.67
C TYR A 181 17.85 -4.03 -4.94
N GLY A 182 16.79 -4.83 -5.11
CA GLY A 182 15.43 -4.37 -5.43
C GLY A 182 14.91 -3.28 -4.51
N PRO A 183 14.90 -3.43 -3.18
CA PRO A 183 14.43 -2.41 -2.24
C PRO A 183 15.20 -1.07 -2.37
N TYR A 184 16.50 -1.13 -2.61
CA TYR A 184 17.34 0.06 -2.80
C TYR A 184 17.02 0.77 -4.13
N GLN A 185 16.82 0.02 -5.21
CA GLN A 185 16.42 0.59 -6.51
C GLN A 185 15.02 1.21 -6.42
N HIS A 186 14.09 0.54 -5.75
CA HIS A 186 12.76 1.06 -5.53
C HIS A 186 12.79 2.37 -4.74
N LEU A 187 13.62 2.45 -3.69
CA LEU A 187 13.84 3.71 -2.96
C LEU A 187 14.41 4.82 -3.84
N GLN A 188 15.35 4.52 -4.76
CA GLN A 188 15.87 5.55 -5.68
C GLN A 188 14.79 6.09 -6.61
N ILE A 189 13.85 5.24 -7.05
CA ILE A 189 12.68 5.70 -7.82
C ILE A 189 11.82 6.66 -6.98
N VAL A 190 11.56 6.32 -5.72
CA VAL A 190 10.82 7.21 -4.79
C VAL A 190 11.49 8.57 -4.65
N ARG A 191 12.82 8.59 -4.47
CA ARG A 191 13.61 9.84 -4.37
C ARG A 191 13.51 10.68 -5.65
N ALA A 192 13.60 10.03 -6.81
CA ALA A 192 13.43 10.71 -8.09
C ALA A 192 12.01 11.30 -8.23
N ARG A 193 10.98 10.57 -7.81
CA ARG A 193 9.57 11.07 -7.82
C ARG A 193 9.38 12.28 -6.93
N ALA A 194 9.96 12.27 -5.72
CA ALA A 194 9.89 13.41 -4.81
C ALA A 194 10.49 14.67 -5.45
N LEU A 195 11.67 14.54 -6.07
CA LEU A 195 12.34 15.63 -6.76
C LEU A 195 11.53 16.13 -7.97
N GLU A 196 11.06 15.24 -8.84
CA GLU A 196 10.33 15.57 -10.06
C GLU A 196 8.97 16.22 -9.78
N SER A 197 8.26 15.75 -8.75
CA SER A 197 6.96 16.28 -8.36
C SER A 197 7.05 17.51 -7.46
N ASN A 198 8.23 17.81 -6.91
CA ASN A 198 8.43 18.79 -5.84
C ASN A 198 7.52 18.53 -4.63
N LYS A 199 7.30 17.26 -4.29
CA LYS A 199 6.45 16.82 -3.17
C LYS A 199 7.24 15.97 -2.19
N TRP A 200 6.86 16.06 -0.92
CA TRP A 200 7.30 15.12 0.08
C TRP A 200 6.66 13.76 -0.16
N ILE A 201 7.39 12.69 0.11
CA ILE A 201 6.88 11.32 -0.01
C ILE A 201 7.11 10.60 1.31
N ALA A 202 6.02 10.11 1.92
CA ALA A 202 6.09 9.15 3.01
C ALA A 202 6.00 7.73 2.42
N ARG A 203 7.05 6.93 2.61
CA ARG A 203 7.12 5.56 2.12
C ARG A 203 7.03 4.57 3.26
N GLY A 204 5.96 3.75 3.28
CA GLY A 204 5.76 2.66 4.23
C GLY A 204 5.87 1.29 3.54
N THR A 205 6.74 0.42 4.05
CA THR A 205 6.92 -0.94 3.53
C THR A 205 6.66 -1.98 4.61
N SER A 206 6.17 -3.16 4.22
CA SER A 206 6.02 -4.28 5.16
C SER A 206 7.37 -4.79 5.64
N ASP A 207 8.28 -4.98 4.70
CA ASP A 207 9.70 -5.24 4.87
C ASP A 207 10.44 -4.52 3.75
N GLY A 208 11.66 -4.05 3.99
CA GLY A 208 12.39 -3.20 3.07
C GLY A 208 12.77 -1.87 3.70
N ILE A 209 12.71 -0.76 2.92
CA ILE A 209 13.16 0.55 3.40
C ILE A 209 11.97 1.50 3.51
N SER A 210 11.48 1.71 4.73
CA SER A 210 10.52 2.75 5.08
C SER A 210 11.24 4.05 5.39
N THR A 211 10.73 5.17 4.89
CA THR A 211 11.37 6.48 5.09
C THR A 211 10.45 7.63 4.69
N ILE A 212 10.84 8.83 5.07
CA ILE A 212 10.31 10.08 4.53
C ILE A 212 11.36 10.69 3.61
N VAL A 213 10.93 11.11 2.43
CA VAL A 213 11.77 11.77 1.43
C VAL A 213 11.24 13.18 1.22
N ASP A 214 12.11 14.19 1.34
CA ASP A 214 11.75 15.58 1.09
C ASP A 214 11.57 15.87 -0.40
N ASN A 215 11.05 17.06 -0.73
CA ASN A 215 10.82 17.49 -2.09
C ASN A 215 12.11 17.73 -2.92
N LYS A 216 13.29 17.51 -2.34
CA LYS A 216 14.60 17.54 -3.01
C LYS A 216 15.16 16.12 -3.23
N GLY A 217 14.40 15.10 -2.88
CA GLY A 217 14.82 13.70 -2.97
C GLY A 217 15.77 13.27 -1.85
N THR A 218 15.84 14.03 -0.75
CA THR A 218 16.69 13.70 0.39
C THR A 218 15.91 12.86 1.41
N ILE A 219 16.54 11.83 1.95
CA ILE A 219 15.98 11.03 3.04
C ILE A 219 16.11 11.85 4.34
N VAL A 220 15.02 11.93 5.10
CA VAL A 220 14.92 12.72 6.34
C VAL A 220 14.84 11.80 7.55
#